data_88f0764a2aae42c7b2af78c734af2f2d
#
_entry.id   88f0764a2aae42c7b2af78c734af2f2d
#
_cell.length_a   1.000
_cell.length_b   1.000
_cell.length_c   1.000
_cell.angle_alpha   90.00
_cell.angle_beta   90.00
_cell.angle_gamma   90.00
#
_symmetry.space_group_name_H-M   'P 1'
#
loop_
_entity.id
_entity.type
_entity.pdbx_description
1 polymer ?
#
loop_
_entity_poly.entity_id
_entity_poly.type
_entity_poly.pdbx_seq_one_letter_code
_entity_poly.pdbx_strand_id
1 'polypeptide(L)'
;MATFTNQATLTYNGQTTTSNVTVGELVQTLTATKTAVVPTYEPDGRVTYVISLVNSGTVPFTGLTVEDDLGGYTFNGATVHPLAYTAGSVRYYQNGALQTAPAVTAGPPLVFNGIAVPAGGNAVIVYEAAPTAFAPLNAESTVVNTVRVTGAGLADGVTATATVAPTAAPRLAINKSLFPTTVTENGQLTYTFTVLNSGNTAADAAAGAVITDTFDPRLTGLTVTLNGTALTTPAQYTYDPATGVFSTVAGVVTVPAATYTQNSATGAYSVTPGTAVLTVNGTV
;
A
#
# COMPACT_ATOMS: atom_id res chain seq x y z
N MET A 1 17.55 0.35 -30.35
CA MET A 1 19.00 0.18 -30.65
C MET A 1 19.59 1.56 -30.87
N ALA A 2 20.66 1.90 -30.16
CA ALA A 2 21.36 3.17 -30.33
C ALA A 2 22.45 2.96 -31.40
N THR A 3 22.60 3.93 -32.30
CA THR A 3 23.69 3.90 -33.29
C THR A 3 24.83 4.82 -32.84
N PHE A 4 26.04 4.43 -33.11
CA PHE A 4 27.22 5.27 -32.91
C PHE A 4 28.02 5.38 -34.21
N THR A 5 28.74 6.51 -34.39
CA THR A 5 29.57 6.76 -35.54
C THR A 5 31.00 7.02 -35.10
N ASN A 6 31.97 6.61 -35.94
CA ASN A 6 33.40 6.89 -35.74
C ASN A 6 34.06 7.31 -37.05
N GLN A 7 34.97 8.30 -36.99
CA GLN A 7 35.72 8.80 -38.08
C GLN A 7 37.16 9.12 -37.61
N ALA A 8 38.14 8.72 -38.33
CA ALA A 8 39.53 9.02 -38.05
C ALA A 8 40.04 10.21 -38.87
N THR A 9 41.07 10.90 -38.36
CA THR A 9 41.81 11.93 -39.08
C THR A 9 43.25 11.52 -39.23
N LEU A 10 43.85 11.78 -40.42
CA LEU A 10 45.26 11.62 -40.69
C LEU A 10 45.85 13.01 -40.97
N THR A 11 46.89 13.38 -40.24
CA THR A 11 47.69 14.60 -40.53
C THR A 11 49.10 14.19 -40.97
N TYR A 12 49.52 14.70 -42.15
CA TYR A 12 50.83 14.48 -42.69
C TYR A 12 51.31 15.75 -43.37
N ASN A 13 52.53 16.21 -43.09
CA ASN A 13 53.17 17.43 -43.62
C ASN A 13 52.23 18.66 -43.52
N GLY A 14 51.52 18.84 -42.41
CA GLY A 14 50.58 19.94 -42.18
C GLY A 14 49.22 19.84 -42.93
N GLN A 15 49.02 18.78 -43.70
CA GLN A 15 47.77 18.48 -44.40
C GLN A 15 46.96 17.46 -43.56
N THR A 16 45.66 17.70 -43.40
CA THR A 16 44.73 16.82 -42.67
C THR A 16 43.69 16.25 -43.63
N THR A 17 43.50 14.94 -43.60
CA THR A 17 42.43 14.25 -44.31
C THR A 17 41.62 13.36 -43.33
N THR A 18 40.38 13.10 -43.66
CA THR A 18 39.46 12.30 -42.82
C THR A 18 39.15 10.98 -43.52
N SER A 19 38.96 9.93 -42.72
CA SER A 19 38.46 8.66 -43.21
C SER A 19 36.94 8.75 -43.57
N ASN A 20 36.42 7.69 -44.16
CA ASN A 20 34.95 7.48 -44.16
C ASN A 20 34.43 7.39 -42.73
N VAL A 21 33.16 7.73 -42.53
CA VAL A 21 32.42 7.49 -41.28
C VAL A 21 32.00 6.02 -41.22
N THR A 22 32.30 5.34 -40.11
CA THR A 22 31.77 4.01 -39.82
C THR A 22 30.59 4.12 -38.88
N VAL A 23 29.58 3.27 -39.05
CA VAL A 23 28.37 3.24 -38.22
C VAL A 23 28.33 1.88 -37.54
N GLY A 24 28.12 1.88 -36.23
CA GLY A 24 27.87 0.68 -35.42
C GLY A 24 26.54 0.75 -34.71
N GLU A 25 25.98 -0.38 -34.28
CA GLU A 25 24.78 -0.49 -33.47
C GLU A 25 25.13 -1.01 -32.07
N LEU A 26 24.55 -0.39 -31.06
CA LEU A 26 24.63 -0.87 -29.69
C LEU A 26 23.35 -1.62 -29.37
N VAL A 27 23.46 -2.92 -29.15
CA VAL A 27 22.33 -3.79 -28.76
C VAL A 27 22.20 -3.83 -27.24
N GLN A 28 21.04 -3.45 -26.72
CA GLN A 28 20.75 -3.58 -25.30
C GLN A 28 20.52 -5.05 -24.95
N THR A 29 21.32 -5.59 -24.05
CA THR A 29 21.26 -7.00 -23.61
C THR A 29 20.73 -7.14 -22.18
N LEU A 30 20.66 -6.06 -21.39
CA LEU A 30 20.08 -6.05 -20.06
C LEU A 30 18.60 -5.67 -20.15
N THR A 31 17.75 -6.47 -19.53
CA THR A 31 16.33 -6.17 -19.30
C THR A 31 16.04 -6.17 -17.81
N ALA A 32 15.03 -5.40 -17.39
CA ALA A 32 14.55 -5.35 -16.02
C ALA A 32 13.04 -5.59 -15.98
N THR A 33 12.59 -6.29 -14.95
CA THR A 33 11.19 -6.36 -14.56
C THR A 33 11.07 -6.04 -13.08
N LYS A 34 9.95 -5.45 -12.68
CA LYS A 34 9.59 -5.18 -11.28
C LYS A 34 8.19 -5.65 -11.03
N THR A 35 8.00 -6.40 -9.98
CA THR A 35 6.67 -6.91 -9.57
C THR A 35 6.49 -6.75 -8.06
N ALA A 36 5.25 -6.54 -7.63
CA ALA A 36 4.85 -6.72 -6.25
C ALA A 36 4.36 -8.16 -6.07
N VAL A 37 4.78 -8.84 -5.00
CA VAL A 37 4.35 -10.22 -4.70
C VAL A 37 2.84 -10.26 -4.46
N VAL A 38 2.31 -9.24 -3.76
CA VAL A 38 0.89 -8.99 -3.61
C VAL A 38 0.61 -7.60 -4.18
N PRO A 39 -0.35 -7.44 -5.11
CA PRO A 39 -0.59 -6.18 -5.80
C PRO A 39 -1.40 -5.18 -4.96
N THR A 40 -1.63 -5.47 -3.68
CA THR A 40 -2.35 -4.60 -2.75
C THR A 40 -1.55 -4.32 -1.49
N TYR A 41 -1.86 -3.21 -0.80
CA TYR A 41 -1.28 -2.85 0.49
C TYR A 41 -2.34 -2.43 1.50
N GLU A 42 -2.01 -2.63 2.76
CA GLU A 42 -2.72 -2.18 3.95
C GLU A 42 -2.02 -0.97 4.54
N PRO A 43 -2.69 -0.01 5.22
CA PRO A 43 -2.04 1.16 5.80
C PRO A 43 -0.86 0.84 6.72
N ASP A 44 -0.96 -0.25 7.50
CA ASP A 44 0.06 -0.69 8.45
C ASP A 44 0.82 -1.94 7.94
N GLY A 45 0.63 -2.27 6.65
CA GLY A 45 1.21 -3.46 6.03
C GLY A 45 2.56 -3.20 5.39
N ARG A 46 2.98 -4.18 4.58
CA ARG A 46 4.20 -4.11 3.76
C ARG A 46 3.93 -4.66 2.38
N VAL A 47 4.64 -4.12 1.41
CA VAL A 47 4.68 -4.62 0.04
C VAL A 47 6.05 -5.23 -0.19
N THR A 48 6.08 -6.49 -0.63
CA THR A 48 7.32 -7.13 -1.08
C THR A 48 7.46 -6.94 -2.58
N TYR A 49 8.55 -6.31 -2.98
CA TYR A 49 8.91 -6.10 -4.38
C TYR A 49 10.00 -7.07 -4.82
N VAL A 50 9.90 -7.51 -6.06
CA VAL A 50 10.89 -8.33 -6.74
C VAL A 50 11.35 -7.58 -7.99
N ILE A 51 12.64 -7.26 -8.07
CA ILE A 51 13.28 -6.71 -9.25
C ILE A 51 14.11 -7.85 -9.88
N SER A 52 13.84 -8.19 -11.14
CA SER A 52 14.61 -9.19 -11.87
C SER A 52 15.34 -8.51 -13.03
N LEU A 53 16.65 -8.71 -13.08
CA LEU A 53 17.55 -8.25 -14.13
C LEU A 53 18.01 -9.46 -14.92
N VAL A 54 17.85 -9.44 -16.24
CA VAL A 54 18.29 -10.52 -17.13
C VAL A 54 19.27 -9.98 -18.15
N ASN A 55 20.44 -10.60 -18.24
CA ASN A 55 21.48 -10.30 -19.21
C ASN A 55 21.52 -11.40 -20.28
N SER A 56 21.07 -11.09 -21.48
CA SER A 56 21.12 -11.99 -22.64
C SER A 56 22.46 -11.95 -23.39
N GLY A 57 23.36 -11.06 -22.96
CA GLY A 57 24.70 -10.90 -23.59
C GLY A 57 25.74 -11.89 -23.06
N THR A 58 26.87 -11.90 -23.73
CA THR A 58 28.01 -12.78 -23.40
C THR A 58 29.03 -12.16 -22.44
N VAL A 59 28.82 -10.89 -22.04
CA VAL A 59 29.64 -10.14 -21.08
C VAL A 59 28.85 -9.83 -19.84
N PRO A 60 29.38 -10.08 -18.62
CA PRO A 60 28.70 -9.74 -17.40
C PRO A 60 28.60 -8.23 -17.18
N PHE A 61 27.52 -7.76 -16.57
CA PHE A 61 27.44 -6.42 -15.99
C PHE A 61 27.94 -6.48 -14.55
N THR A 62 28.72 -5.48 -14.14
CA THR A 62 29.23 -5.34 -12.78
C THR A 62 29.11 -3.89 -12.31
N GLY A 63 28.93 -3.70 -10.99
CA GLY A 63 28.88 -2.37 -10.41
C GLY A 63 27.65 -1.56 -10.82
N LEU A 64 26.55 -2.22 -11.23
CA LEU A 64 25.31 -1.53 -11.55
C LEU A 64 24.72 -0.87 -10.30
N THR A 65 24.07 0.26 -10.53
CA THR A 65 23.22 0.96 -9.55
C THR A 65 21.75 0.74 -9.91
N VAL A 66 20.97 0.28 -8.94
CA VAL A 66 19.53 0.08 -9.05
C VAL A 66 18.87 1.10 -8.14
N GLU A 67 18.20 2.09 -8.73
CA GLU A 67 17.53 3.19 -8.04
C GLU A 67 16.02 3.00 -8.13
N ASP A 68 15.34 3.10 -6.98
CA ASP A 68 13.90 2.89 -6.82
C ASP A 68 13.26 4.17 -6.27
N ASP A 69 12.25 4.70 -6.94
CA ASP A 69 11.61 5.97 -6.61
C ASP A 69 10.64 5.87 -5.42
N LEU A 70 10.38 4.65 -4.91
CA LEU A 70 9.43 4.39 -3.82
C LEU A 70 8.03 4.97 -4.11
N GLY A 71 7.65 4.99 -5.38
CA GLY A 71 6.37 5.51 -5.86
C GLY A 71 6.24 7.03 -5.76
N GLY A 72 7.38 7.74 -5.79
CA GLY A 72 7.41 9.20 -5.64
C GLY A 72 6.52 9.93 -6.63
N TYR A 73 5.75 10.91 -6.14
CA TYR A 73 4.92 11.78 -6.98
C TYR A 73 5.05 13.25 -6.56
N THR A 74 4.77 14.16 -7.49
CA THR A 74 4.87 15.60 -7.23
C THR A 74 3.62 16.10 -6.52
N PHE A 75 3.81 16.78 -5.38
CA PHE A 75 2.78 17.47 -4.65
C PHE A 75 3.28 18.87 -4.26
N ASN A 76 2.57 19.94 -4.71
CA ASN A 76 2.94 21.36 -4.48
C ASN A 76 4.42 21.67 -4.83
N GLY A 77 4.95 21.07 -5.91
CA GLY A 77 6.33 21.30 -6.35
C GLY A 77 7.41 20.52 -5.58
N ALA A 78 7.03 19.76 -4.57
CA ALA A 78 7.91 18.81 -3.86
C ALA A 78 7.59 17.37 -4.23
N THR A 79 8.56 16.47 -4.17
CA THR A 79 8.32 15.04 -4.32
C THR A 79 8.00 14.45 -2.96
N VAL A 80 6.84 13.78 -2.86
CA VAL A 80 6.44 12.99 -1.70
C VAL A 80 6.47 11.50 -2.06
N HIS A 81 6.74 10.64 -1.08
CA HIS A 81 6.95 9.21 -1.32
C HIS A 81 5.92 8.39 -0.53
N PRO A 82 5.00 7.71 -1.22
CA PRO A 82 3.98 6.87 -0.59
C PRO A 82 4.54 5.61 0.06
N LEU A 83 5.77 5.21 -0.28
CA LEU A 83 6.42 4.04 0.26
C LEU A 83 7.75 4.42 0.94
N ALA A 84 8.12 3.67 1.98
CA ALA A 84 9.40 3.75 2.67
C ALA A 84 10.04 2.36 2.73
N TYR A 85 11.35 2.27 2.45
CA TYR A 85 12.09 1.02 2.52
C TYR A 85 12.11 0.46 3.94
N THR A 86 11.85 -0.84 4.09
CA THR A 86 12.01 -1.57 5.35
C THR A 86 13.46 -2.01 5.50
N ALA A 87 14.18 -1.39 6.42
CA ALA A 87 15.61 -1.63 6.62
C ALA A 87 15.91 -3.12 6.88
N GLY A 88 16.97 -3.64 6.24
CA GLY A 88 17.43 -5.04 6.39
C GLY A 88 16.57 -6.08 5.64
N SER A 89 15.52 -5.66 4.93
CA SER A 89 14.65 -6.59 4.18
C SER A 89 15.27 -7.10 2.88
N VAL A 90 16.29 -6.42 2.34
CA VAL A 90 16.85 -6.77 1.02
C VAL A 90 17.47 -8.16 1.01
N ARG A 91 17.17 -8.91 -0.07
CA ARG A 91 17.82 -10.17 -0.44
C ARG A 91 18.24 -10.07 -1.90
N TYR A 92 19.44 -10.57 -2.20
CA TYR A 92 20.05 -10.49 -3.52
C TYR A 92 20.46 -11.89 -3.98
N TYR A 93 20.11 -12.23 -5.21
CA TYR A 93 20.40 -13.52 -5.81
C TYR A 93 21.06 -13.34 -7.18
N GLN A 94 21.98 -14.23 -7.53
CA GLN A 94 22.51 -14.38 -8.88
C GLN A 94 22.30 -15.82 -9.34
N ASN A 95 21.69 -16.02 -10.49
CA ASN A 95 21.35 -17.33 -11.04
C ASN A 95 20.70 -18.26 -10.01
N GLY A 96 19.79 -17.72 -9.17
CA GLY A 96 19.10 -18.43 -8.12
C GLY A 96 19.89 -18.63 -6.82
N ALA A 97 21.18 -18.37 -6.78
CA ALA A 97 21.99 -18.48 -5.56
C ALA A 97 21.96 -17.17 -4.75
N LEU A 98 21.68 -17.28 -3.44
CA LEU A 98 21.72 -16.14 -2.52
C LEU A 98 23.13 -15.57 -2.42
N GLN A 99 23.25 -14.27 -2.53
CA GLN A 99 24.48 -13.50 -2.43
C GLN A 99 24.50 -12.64 -1.15
N THR A 100 25.67 -12.08 -0.86
CA THR A 100 25.76 -10.99 0.15
C THR A 100 24.86 -9.85 -0.27
N ALA A 101 24.12 -9.28 0.70
CA ALA A 101 23.24 -8.13 0.45
C ALA A 101 24.07 -6.95 -0.13
N PRO A 102 23.55 -6.24 -1.15
CA PRO A 102 24.21 -5.09 -1.71
C PRO A 102 24.27 -3.92 -0.70
N ALA A 103 25.15 -2.96 -0.94
CA ALA A 103 25.13 -1.72 -0.20
C ALA A 103 23.84 -0.94 -0.51
N VAL A 104 23.12 -0.55 0.54
CA VAL A 104 21.80 0.11 0.45
C VAL A 104 21.88 1.54 0.96
N THR A 105 21.42 2.49 0.15
CA THR A 105 21.06 3.84 0.59
C THR A 105 19.54 3.90 0.71
N ALA A 106 19.03 3.97 1.94
CA ALA A 106 17.62 3.76 2.25
C ALA A 106 16.71 4.97 1.95
N GLY A 107 17.27 6.11 1.61
CA GLY A 107 16.58 7.40 1.41
C GLY A 107 15.43 7.35 0.51
N PRO A 108 14.61 8.27 0.11
CA PRO A 108 14.14 8.40 -1.25
C PRO A 108 15.16 9.21 -2.10
N PRO A 109 15.60 8.68 -3.27
CA PRO A 109 15.31 7.33 -3.77
C PRO A 109 16.04 6.23 -2.97
N LEU A 110 15.48 5.01 -2.97
CA LEU A 110 16.15 3.82 -2.46
C LEU A 110 17.17 3.34 -3.50
N VAL A 111 18.42 3.15 -3.08
CA VAL A 111 19.50 2.79 -4.01
C VAL A 111 20.19 1.51 -3.55
N PHE A 112 20.33 0.55 -4.47
CA PHE A 112 21.14 -0.65 -4.32
C PHE A 112 22.39 -0.52 -5.21
N ASN A 113 23.58 -0.55 -4.61
CA ASN A 113 24.85 -0.37 -5.32
C ASN A 113 25.62 -1.68 -5.47
N GLY A 114 26.44 -1.76 -6.51
CA GLY A 114 27.34 -2.88 -6.73
C GLY A 114 26.66 -4.13 -7.25
N ILE A 115 25.51 -3.99 -7.92
CA ILE A 115 24.78 -5.12 -8.50
C ILE A 115 25.55 -5.67 -9.69
N ALA A 116 25.68 -7.01 -9.75
CA ALA A 116 26.26 -7.72 -10.86
C ALA A 116 25.26 -8.68 -11.49
N VAL A 117 25.27 -8.77 -12.83
CA VAL A 117 24.41 -9.70 -13.58
C VAL A 117 25.31 -10.54 -14.48
N PRO A 118 25.44 -11.87 -14.23
CA PRO A 118 26.30 -12.75 -15.03
C PRO A 118 25.94 -12.72 -16.52
N ALA A 119 26.90 -13.04 -17.37
CA ALA A 119 26.70 -13.24 -18.81
C ALA A 119 25.71 -14.39 -19.03
N GLY A 120 24.69 -14.19 -19.89
CA GLY A 120 23.64 -15.17 -20.14
C GLY A 120 22.83 -15.55 -18.90
N GLY A 121 22.87 -14.73 -17.81
CA GLY A 121 22.30 -15.03 -16.52
C GLY A 121 21.36 -13.95 -16.00
N ASN A 122 21.04 -14.05 -14.69
CA ASN A 122 20.13 -13.12 -14.05
C ASN A 122 20.62 -12.69 -12.65
N ALA A 123 20.05 -11.57 -12.19
CA ALA A 123 20.10 -11.12 -10.80
C ALA A 123 18.69 -10.78 -10.33
N VAL A 124 18.41 -11.12 -9.07
CA VAL A 124 17.10 -10.82 -8.45
C VAL A 124 17.34 -10.10 -7.14
N ILE A 125 16.66 -8.98 -6.96
CA ILE A 125 16.63 -8.21 -5.70
C ILE A 125 15.20 -8.30 -5.16
N VAL A 126 15.06 -8.76 -3.91
CA VAL A 126 13.79 -8.78 -3.16
C VAL A 126 13.93 -7.83 -2.00
N TYR A 127 12.94 -6.96 -1.79
CA TYR A 127 12.92 -6.03 -0.66
C TYR A 127 11.49 -5.71 -0.24
N GLU A 128 11.32 -5.18 0.97
CA GLU A 128 10.04 -4.73 1.49
C GLU A 128 9.98 -3.21 1.61
N ALA A 129 8.80 -2.66 1.36
CA ALA A 129 8.48 -1.26 1.61
C ALA A 129 7.14 -1.16 2.36
N ALA A 130 7.07 -0.23 3.31
CA ALA A 130 5.86 0.07 4.07
C ALA A 130 5.19 1.33 3.51
N PRO A 131 3.84 1.41 3.50
CA PRO A 131 3.13 2.65 3.20
C PRO A 131 3.47 3.76 4.19
N THR A 132 3.54 4.99 3.70
CA THR A 132 3.74 6.20 4.50
C THR A 132 2.43 6.99 4.61
N ALA A 133 2.47 8.11 5.34
CA ALA A 133 1.34 9.05 5.38
C ALA A 133 0.96 9.64 4.00
N PHE A 134 1.81 9.46 2.98
CA PHE A 134 1.58 9.93 1.61
C PHE A 134 0.99 8.85 0.69
N ALA A 135 0.81 7.63 1.20
CA ALA A 135 0.17 6.55 0.45
C ALA A 135 -1.35 6.80 0.37
N PRO A 136 -1.95 6.84 -0.84
CA PRO A 136 -3.39 6.99 -0.98
C PRO A 136 -4.09 5.74 -0.47
N LEU A 137 -5.24 5.92 0.22
CA LEU A 137 -6.01 4.82 0.81
C LEU A 137 -7.41 4.67 0.19
N ASN A 138 -7.80 5.54 -0.75
CA ASN A 138 -9.05 5.39 -1.49
C ASN A 138 -9.01 4.12 -2.36
N ALA A 139 -10.14 3.41 -2.48
CA ALA A 139 -10.21 2.12 -3.16
C ALA A 139 -9.73 2.16 -4.62
N GLU A 140 -9.98 3.28 -5.33
CA GLU A 140 -9.61 3.46 -6.74
C GLU A 140 -8.20 4.02 -6.95
N SER A 141 -7.43 4.21 -5.89
CA SER A 141 -6.08 4.78 -5.97
C SER A 141 -5.04 3.71 -6.27
N THR A 142 -3.90 4.16 -6.83
CA THR A 142 -2.76 3.30 -7.08
C THR A 142 -1.45 4.01 -6.74
N VAL A 143 -0.43 3.22 -6.47
CA VAL A 143 0.97 3.64 -6.35
C VAL A 143 1.76 2.94 -7.44
N VAL A 144 2.36 3.73 -8.34
CA VAL A 144 3.29 3.24 -9.37
C VAL A 144 4.70 3.42 -8.85
N ASN A 145 5.38 2.31 -8.61
CA ASN A 145 6.74 2.29 -8.09
C ASN A 145 7.73 1.89 -9.19
N THR A 146 8.67 2.79 -9.53
CA THR A 146 9.57 2.67 -10.67
C THR A 146 10.99 2.39 -10.21
N VAL A 147 11.64 1.44 -10.87
CA VAL A 147 13.08 1.21 -10.73
C VAL A 147 13.81 1.63 -11.99
N ARG A 148 15.00 2.23 -11.82
CA ARG A 148 15.94 2.55 -12.88
C ARG A 148 17.29 1.90 -12.60
N VAL A 149 17.81 1.19 -13.59
CA VAL A 149 19.11 0.52 -13.52
C VAL A 149 20.09 1.29 -14.40
N THR A 150 21.23 1.68 -13.84
CA THR A 150 22.30 2.41 -14.54
C THR A 150 23.67 1.79 -14.26
N GLY A 151 24.65 2.08 -15.07
CA GLY A 151 26.03 1.64 -14.85
C GLY A 151 26.83 1.49 -16.14
N ALA A 152 28.09 1.13 -16.00
CA ALA A 152 29.00 0.92 -17.15
C ALA A 152 28.45 -0.18 -18.06
N GLY A 153 28.53 0.03 -19.36
CA GLY A 153 28.05 -0.89 -20.40
C GLY A 153 26.56 -0.68 -20.78
N LEU A 154 25.86 0.20 -20.11
CA LEU A 154 24.50 0.64 -20.49
C LEU A 154 24.59 2.02 -21.16
N ALA A 155 24.09 2.14 -22.40
CA ALA A 155 24.02 3.44 -23.07
C ALA A 155 22.98 4.33 -22.45
N ASP A 156 21.81 3.73 -22.15
CA ASP A 156 20.69 4.33 -21.45
C ASP A 156 20.32 3.46 -20.24
N GLY A 157 19.72 4.06 -19.21
CA GLY A 157 19.21 3.29 -18.09
C GLY A 157 18.07 2.36 -18.51
N VAL A 158 17.95 1.22 -17.83
CA VAL A 158 16.83 0.29 -17.98
C VAL A 158 15.82 0.55 -16.87
N THR A 159 14.54 0.68 -17.22
CA THR A 159 13.46 0.95 -16.26
C THR A 159 12.43 -0.18 -16.20
N ALA A 160 11.84 -0.36 -15.03
CA ALA A 160 10.69 -1.25 -14.83
C ALA A 160 9.77 -0.67 -13.74
N THR A 161 8.48 -1.00 -13.82
CA THR A 161 7.47 -0.49 -12.89
C THR A 161 6.66 -1.62 -12.29
N ALA A 162 6.17 -1.41 -11.07
CA ALA A 162 5.12 -2.21 -10.44
C ALA A 162 4.05 -1.28 -9.87
N THR A 163 2.80 -1.65 -10.04
CA THR A 163 1.66 -0.90 -9.52
C THR A 163 1.01 -1.69 -8.40
N VAL A 164 0.70 -1.01 -7.29
CA VAL A 164 -0.05 -1.58 -6.17
C VAL A 164 -1.21 -0.65 -5.81
N ALA A 165 -2.27 -1.22 -5.24
CA ALA A 165 -3.47 -0.50 -4.82
C ALA A 165 -3.73 -0.73 -3.32
N PRO A 166 -4.48 0.15 -2.61
CA PRO A 166 -4.96 -0.17 -1.27
C PRO A 166 -5.89 -1.38 -1.32
N THR A 167 -5.81 -2.25 -0.31
CA THR A 167 -6.76 -3.36 -0.17
C THR A 167 -8.17 -2.80 0.04
N ALA A 168 -9.11 -3.21 -0.82
CA ALA A 168 -10.51 -2.81 -0.71
C ALA A 168 -11.21 -3.67 0.35
N ALA A 169 -11.36 -3.14 1.56
CA ALA A 169 -12.01 -3.82 2.69
C ALA A 169 -12.56 -2.83 3.72
N PRO A 170 -13.67 -3.15 4.42
CA PRO A 170 -14.07 -2.46 5.64
C PRO A 170 -13.11 -2.84 6.79
N ARG A 171 -12.88 -1.88 7.72
CA ARG A 171 -12.07 -2.08 8.93
C ARG A 171 -12.87 -1.57 10.12
N LEU A 172 -13.57 -2.48 10.79
CA LEU A 172 -14.50 -2.14 11.84
C LEU A 172 -13.86 -2.17 13.22
N ALA A 173 -14.23 -1.18 14.04
CA ALA A 173 -13.99 -1.15 15.47
C ALA A 173 -15.30 -0.76 16.18
N ILE A 174 -15.50 -1.23 17.41
CA ILE A 174 -16.69 -0.92 18.21
C ILE A 174 -16.30 -0.36 19.56
N ASN A 175 -17.00 0.70 19.98
CA ASN A 175 -16.93 1.26 21.32
C ASN A 175 -18.32 1.20 21.97
N LYS A 176 -18.36 0.92 23.28
CA LYS A 176 -19.60 0.91 24.08
C LYS A 176 -19.52 1.97 25.18
N SER A 177 -20.59 2.70 25.37
CA SER A 177 -20.74 3.64 26.49
C SER A 177 -22.09 3.46 27.17
N LEU A 178 -22.19 3.93 28.41
CA LEU A 178 -23.37 3.86 29.24
C LEU A 178 -23.67 5.25 29.84
N PHE A 179 -24.95 5.66 29.80
CA PHE A 179 -25.42 6.87 30.48
C PHE A 179 -26.86 6.68 31.02
N PRO A 180 -27.16 7.13 32.25
CA PRO A 180 -26.21 7.55 33.28
C PRO A 180 -25.37 6.36 33.79
N THR A 181 -24.19 6.63 34.38
CA THR A 181 -23.31 5.60 34.98
C THR A 181 -23.81 5.16 36.38
N THR A 182 -24.71 5.93 36.98
CA THR A 182 -25.36 5.60 38.24
C THR A 182 -26.87 5.70 38.02
N VAL A 183 -27.59 4.64 38.30
CA VAL A 183 -29.03 4.53 38.11
C VAL A 183 -29.69 3.94 39.37
N THR A 184 -30.88 4.39 39.70
CA THR A 184 -31.72 3.83 40.79
C THR A 184 -32.46 2.58 40.29
N GLU A 185 -32.97 1.78 41.21
CA GLU A 185 -33.92 0.73 40.88
C GLU A 185 -35.11 1.33 40.09
N ASN A 186 -35.53 0.67 39.02
CA ASN A 186 -36.48 1.17 38.01
C ASN A 186 -36.03 2.45 37.27
N GLY A 187 -34.75 2.77 37.32
CA GLY A 187 -34.17 3.89 36.56
C GLY A 187 -33.93 3.54 35.10
N GLN A 188 -33.94 4.57 34.25
CA GLN A 188 -33.65 4.42 32.83
C GLN A 188 -32.15 4.58 32.56
N LEU A 189 -31.63 3.79 31.64
CA LEU A 189 -30.29 3.91 31.14
C LEU A 189 -30.23 3.72 29.63
N THR A 190 -29.12 4.18 29.04
CA THR A 190 -28.86 4.10 27.62
C THR A 190 -27.50 3.50 27.40
N TYR A 191 -27.44 2.38 26.70
CA TYR A 191 -26.18 1.89 26.08
C TYR A 191 -26.08 2.45 24.69
N THR A 192 -24.88 2.96 24.36
CA THR A 192 -24.56 3.44 23.03
C THR A 192 -23.38 2.63 22.48
N PHE A 193 -23.58 1.99 21.35
CA PHE A 193 -22.55 1.27 20.60
C PHE A 193 -22.19 2.10 19.38
N THR A 194 -20.95 2.59 19.33
CA THR A 194 -20.43 3.32 18.18
C THR A 194 -19.52 2.41 17.38
N VAL A 195 -19.95 2.08 16.16
CA VAL A 195 -19.15 1.30 15.21
C VAL A 195 -18.46 2.26 14.28
N LEU A 196 -17.15 2.14 14.17
CA LEU A 196 -16.28 2.93 13.30
C LEU A 196 -15.76 2.04 12.17
N ASN A 197 -15.77 2.55 10.96
CA ASN A 197 -15.14 1.92 9.80
C ASN A 197 -14.00 2.80 9.30
N SER A 198 -12.76 2.37 9.50
CA SER A 198 -11.57 3.03 8.98
C SER A 198 -11.14 2.47 7.61
N GLY A 199 -11.87 1.52 7.04
CA GLY A 199 -11.61 0.93 5.72
C GLY A 199 -12.22 1.74 4.58
N ASN A 200 -11.73 1.50 3.37
CA ASN A 200 -12.10 2.24 2.14
C ASN A 200 -13.35 1.69 1.45
N THR A 201 -13.97 0.67 1.99
CA THR A 201 -15.26 0.15 1.54
C THR A 201 -16.27 0.15 2.69
N ALA A 202 -17.55 0.24 2.35
CA ALA A 202 -18.61 0.15 3.35
C ALA A 202 -18.73 -1.30 3.87
N ALA A 203 -19.07 -1.45 5.16
CA ALA A 203 -19.66 -2.67 5.66
C ALA A 203 -21.15 -2.59 5.37
N ASP A 204 -21.56 -3.16 4.24
CA ASP A 204 -22.95 -3.19 3.79
C ASP A 204 -23.75 -4.35 4.43
N ALA A 205 -25.01 -4.51 4.03
CA ALA A 205 -25.85 -5.58 4.54
C ALA A 205 -25.31 -6.99 4.25
N ALA A 206 -24.58 -7.19 3.12
CA ALA A 206 -24.00 -8.47 2.75
C ALA A 206 -22.80 -8.83 3.65
N ALA A 207 -22.14 -7.85 4.26
CA ALA A 207 -21.09 -8.09 5.26
C ALA A 207 -21.63 -8.77 6.52
N GLY A 208 -22.93 -8.73 6.77
CA GLY A 208 -23.62 -9.47 7.83
C GLY A 208 -23.19 -9.07 9.24
N ALA A 209 -22.79 -7.80 9.47
CA ALA A 209 -22.36 -7.34 10.78
C ALA A 209 -23.47 -7.51 11.84
N VAL A 210 -23.09 -8.02 13.01
CA VAL A 210 -23.99 -8.27 14.15
C VAL A 210 -23.37 -7.67 15.39
N ILE A 211 -24.17 -6.93 16.18
CA ILE A 211 -23.82 -6.47 17.53
C ILE A 211 -24.53 -7.35 18.52
N THR A 212 -23.79 -7.99 19.41
CA THR A 212 -24.31 -8.81 20.51
C THR A 212 -23.87 -8.24 21.85
N ASP A 213 -24.75 -8.35 22.85
CA ASP A 213 -24.43 -7.97 24.22
C ASP A 213 -25.24 -8.82 25.20
N THR A 214 -24.83 -8.86 26.45
CA THR A 214 -25.66 -9.42 27.56
C THR A 214 -25.77 -8.35 28.60
N PHE A 215 -27.00 -7.78 28.75
CA PHE A 215 -27.26 -6.73 29.72
C PHE A 215 -27.38 -7.31 31.13
N ASP A 216 -26.52 -6.80 32.02
CA ASP A 216 -26.63 -7.06 33.47
C ASP A 216 -26.44 -5.72 34.20
N PRO A 217 -27.47 -5.21 34.92
CA PRO A 217 -28.78 -5.80 35.11
C PRO A 217 -29.59 -5.93 33.81
N ARG A 218 -30.54 -6.87 33.81
CA ARG A 218 -31.45 -7.09 32.68
C ARG A 218 -32.38 -5.88 32.52
N LEU A 219 -32.64 -5.53 31.27
CA LEU A 219 -33.46 -4.36 30.94
C LEU A 219 -34.89 -4.75 30.60
N THR A 220 -35.82 -3.85 30.92
CA THR A 220 -37.20 -3.92 30.51
C THR A 220 -37.58 -2.73 29.64
N GLY A 221 -38.64 -2.85 28.83
CA GLY A 221 -39.14 -1.75 28.00
C GLY A 221 -38.12 -1.24 26.96
N LEU A 222 -37.34 -2.14 26.34
CA LEU A 222 -36.30 -1.76 25.40
C LEU A 222 -36.83 -0.94 24.23
N THR A 223 -36.15 0.14 23.94
CA THR A 223 -36.23 0.85 22.67
C THR A 223 -34.84 0.88 22.02
N VAL A 224 -34.78 0.46 20.75
CA VAL A 224 -33.51 0.32 20.02
C VAL A 224 -33.53 1.19 18.77
N THR A 225 -32.50 1.99 18.57
CA THR A 225 -32.36 2.80 17.36
C THR A 225 -31.01 2.57 16.70
N LEU A 226 -30.95 2.62 15.37
CA LEU A 226 -29.71 2.66 14.58
C LEU A 226 -29.68 3.99 13.83
N ASN A 227 -28.65 4.79 14.05
CA ASN A 227 -28.49 6.13 13.48
C ASN A 227 -29.75 7.00 13.69
N GLY A 228 -30.39 6.87 14.87
CA GLY A 228 -31.63 7.57 15.22
C GLY A 228 -32.93 6.95 14.68
N THR A 229 -32.86 5.95 13.81
CA THR A 229 -34.02 5.24 13.27
C THR A 229 -34.39 4.06 14.18
N ALA A 230 -35.67 3.98 14.61
CA ALA A 230 -36.12 2.90 15.45
C ALA A 230 -36.05 1.54 14.76
N LEU A 231 -35.55 0.54 15.47
CA LEU A 231 -35.52 -0.85 15.03
C LEU A 231 -36.69 -1.64 15.59
N THR A 232 -37.12 -2.66 14.87
CA THR A 232 -38.27 -3.53 15.24
C THR A 232 -37.76 -4.93 15.62
N THR A 233 -38.38 -5.50 16.65
CA THR A 233 -38.18 -6.89 17.07
C THR A 233 -39.32 -7.79 16.56
N PRO A 234 -39.06 -9.03 16.13
CA PRO A 234 -37.77 -9.71 16.02
C PRO A 234 -37.04 -9.48 14.65
N ALA A 235 -37.58 -8.63 13.76
CA ALA A 235 -37.09 -8.50 12.40
C ALA A 235 -35.69 -7.90 12.29
N GLN A 236 -35.32 -6.99 13.20
CA GLN A 236 -34.04 -6.26 13.12
C GLN A 236 -33.16 -6.46 14.35
N TYR A 237 -33.75 -6.85 15.50
CA TYR A 237 -33.01 -7.27 16.69
C TYR A 237 -33.82 -8.28 17.49
N THR A 238 -33.14 -9.01 18.38
CA THR A 238 -33.74 -9.89 19.38
C THR A 238 -33.24 -9.51 20.76
N TYR A 239 -34.08 -9.71 21.78
CA TYR A 239 -33.73 -9.57 23.18
C TYR A 239 -34.45 -10.61 23.99
N ASP A 240 -33.73 -11.36 24.81
CA ASP A 240 -34.30 -12.30 25.76
C ASP A 240 -34.26 -11.71 27.17
N PRO A 241 -35.40 -11.31 27.74
CA PRO A 241 -35.48 -10.73 29.08
C PRO A 241 -35.14 -11.74 30.19
N ALA A 242 -35.16 -13.05 29.91
CA ALA A 242 -34.78 -14.06 30.88
C ALA A 242 -33.28 -14.19 31.06
N THR A 243 -32.52 -13.93 30.03
CA THR A 243 -31.03 -14.06 30.01
C THR A 243 -30.30 -12.73 29.89
N GLY A 244 -31.00 -11.66 29.45
CA GLY A 244 -30.37 -10.37 29.13
C GLY A 244 -29.66 -10.32 27.79
N VAL A 245 -29.73 -11.38 26.99
CA VAL A 245 -29.02 -11.49 25.70
C VAL A 245 -29.71 -10.63 24.64
N PHE A 246 -28.94 -9.74 24.07
CA PHE A 246 -29.32 -8.86 22.95
C PHE A 246 -28.50 -9.21 21.70
N SER A 247 -29.15 -9.17 20.53
CA SER A 247 -28.44 -9.33 19.25
C SER A 247 -29.19 -8.57 18.14
N THR A 248 -28.44 -7.84 17.31
CA THR A 248 -29.00 -7.34 16.04
C THR A 248 -29.06 -8.49 15.03
N VAL A 249 -29.99 -8.39 14.06
CA VAL A 249 -30.05 -9.33 12.94
C VAL A 249 -28.94 -9.00 11.94
N ALA A 250 -28.33 -10.03 11.36
CA ALA A 250 -27.28 -9.87 10.35
C ALA A 250 -27.75 -8.99 9.18
N GLY A 251 -26.91 -8.05 8.77
CA GLY A 251 -27.19 -7.11 7.67
C GLY A 251 -28.00 -5.86 8.09
N VAL A 252 -28.48 -5.76 9.33
CA VAL A 252 -29.13 -4.55 9.84
C VAL A 252 -28.10 -3.45 10.10
N VAL A 253 -26.96 -3.80 10.68
CA VAL A 253 -25.90 -2.85 10.97
C VAL A 253 -25.04 -2.66 9.71
N THR A 254 -25.15 -1.47 9.11
CA THR A 254 -24.32 -1.05 7.99
C THR A 254 -23.47 0.15 8.40
N VAL A 255 -22.20 0.18 7.96
CA VAL A 255 -21.28 1.25 8.32
C VAL A 255 -20.65 1.81 7.03
N PRO A 256 -20.79 3.12 6.75
CA PRO A 256 -20.18 3.71 5.56
C PRO A 256 -18.67 3.50 5.51
N ALA A 257 -18.08 3.59 4.32
CA ALA A 257 -16.63 3.66 4.16
C ALA A 257 -16.05 4.91 4.84
N ALA A 258 -14.79 4.86 5.23
CA ALA A 258 -14.05 6.03 5.63
C ALA A 258 -13.87 7.01 4.47
N THR A 259 -13.73 8.29 4.81
CA THR A 259 -13.32 9.34 3.88
C THR A 259 -11.83 9.64 4.10
N TYR A 260 -11.06 9.65 3.02
CA TYR A 260 -9.65 9.98 3.03
C TYR A 260 -9.44 11.33 2.36
N THR A 261 -8.82 12.27 3.09
CA THR A 261 -8.55 13.62 2.60
C THR A 261 -7.07 13.88 2.58
N GLN A 262 -6.55 14.29 1.42
CA GLN A 262 -5.16 14.71 1.31
C GLN A 262 -5.03 16.16 1.81
N ASN A 263 -4.15 16.39 2.76
CA ASN A 263 -3.86 17.71 3.30
C ASN A 263 -3.21 18.59 2.22
N SER A 264 -3.84 19.69 1.89
CA SER A 264 -3.42 20.58 0.78
C SER A 264 -2.07 21.25 1.01
N ALA A 265 -1.58 21.35 2.24
CA ALA A 265 -0.27 21.92 2.55
C ALA A 265 0.85 20.88 2.59
N THR A 266 0.59 19.69 3.14
CA THR A 266 1.63 18.68 3.38
C THR A 266 1.61 17.51 2.41
N GLY A 267 0.47 17.23 1.76
CA GLY A 267 0.26 16.06 0.92
C GLY A 267 -0.06 14.76 1.69
N ALA A 268 0.00 14.78 3.02
CA ALA A 268 -0.32 13.62 3.84
C ALA A 268 -1.82 13.34 3.85
N TYR A 269 -2.20 12.06 3.87
CA TYR A 269 -3.59 11.65 3.99
C TYR A 269 -4.05 11.60 5.44
N SER A 270 -5.27 12.03 5.69
CA SER A 270 -6.01 11.87 6.94
C SER A 270 -7.26 11.01 6.71
N VAL A 271 -7.66 10.28 7.75
CA VAL A 271 -8.80 9.36 7.72
C VAL A 271 -9.90 9.90 8.61
N THR A 272 -11.11 10.03 8.06
CA THR A 272 -12.34 10.25 8.84
C THR A 272 -13.14 8.96 8.74
N PRO A 273 -13.27 8.17 9.84
CA PRO A 273 -14.00 6.91 9.81
C PRO A 273 -15.48 7.10 9.48
N GLY A 274 -16.03 6.17 8.70
CA GLY A 274 -17.47 5.98 8.62
C GLY A 274 -18.02 5.54 9.97
N THR A 275 -19.24 5.93 10.32
CA THR A 275 -19.80 5.69 11.67
C THR A 275 -21.21 5.16 11.58
N ALA A 276 -21.54 4.19 12.44
CA ALA A 276 -22.91 3.79 12.77
C ALA A 276 -23.07 3.78 14.29
N VAL A 277 -24.21 4.27 14.77
CA VAL A 277 -24.52 4.37 16.19
C VAL A 277 -25.78 3.57 16.49
N LEU A 278 -25.63 2.50 17.27
CA LEU A 278 -26.73 1.74 17.84
C LEU A 278 -26.98 2.23 19.28
N THR A 279 -28.22 2.60 19.58
CA THR A 279 -28.60 3.03 20.92
C THR A 279 -29.67 2.08 21.46
N VAL A 280 -29.47 1.59 22.69
CA VAL A 280 -30.40 0.74 23.41
C VAL A 280 -30.79 1.45 24.71
N ASN A 281 -32.04 1.88 24.81
CA ASN A 281 -32.60 2.41 26.04
C ASN A 281 -33.44 1.34 26.74
N GLY A 282 -33.39 1.32 28.06
CA GLY A 282 -34.20 0.40 28.85
C GLY A 282 -34.27 0.83 30.31
N THR A 283 -35.12 0.16 31.04
CA THR A 283 -35.28 0.36 32.48
C THR A 283 -34.70 -0.85 33.23
N VAL A 284 -33.96 -0.59 34.29
CA VAL A 284 -33.35 -1.61 35.17
C VAL A 284 -34.41 -2.25 36.04
#